data_b1846105f94ae8c5c4f3169a2743010b
#
_entry.id   b1846105f94ae8c5c4f3169a2743010b
#
_cell.length_a   1.000
_cell.length_b   1.000
_cell.length_c   1.000
_cell.angle_alpha   90.00
_cell.angle_beta   90.00
_cell.angle_gamma   90.00
#
_symmetry.space_group_name_H-M   'P 1'
#
loop_
_entity.id
_entity.type
_entity.pdbx_description
1 polymer ?
#
loop_
_entity_poly.entity_id
_entity_poly.type
_entity_poly.pdbx_seq_one_letter_code
_entity_poly.pdbx_strand_id
1 'polypeptide(L)'
;MKFPVRFICTLLILAVADNAMAVKVADITRIGGARTNVLAGLGLVVGLKGTGDGGAYLPAIRPLVSMLSKFADPSSVTDLANAANVAIVTLTATIPANGVRNGDHLDVYITSNGAAASLHGGRLFVSPMLGPTGQPFIPHDAEGNPLKPIPFALAEGAVDIEDPSTPTSGVVKGGAVMEVDLPAKYIDDSGRFTLILDDPSASWTTASTIAKLINEASDSGETIATAVDPKNVVVTIPAAERERPDSFISAVLRLPVPMLATEAKVQINERTGTMILTGDVEISPVVISHKGLTITTISPTSPPTVRDPQISTHDAIPLDTTGQGGARLQDLANAFDQLKVPAEDRITIVKELYKTGKLHAKLEFE
;
A
#
# COMPACT_ATOMS: atom_id res chain seq x y z
N MET A 1 39.34 33.60 41.53
CA MET A 1 38.43 32.47 41.40
C MET A 1 38.68 31.78 40.05
N LYS A 2 39.36 30.64 40.06
CA LYS A 2 39.68 29.85 38.85
C LYS A 2 38.63 28.76 38.75
N PHE A 3 37.66 28.88 37.80
CA PHE A 3 36.76 27.79 37.47
C PHE A 3 37.53 26.70 36.75
N PRO A 4 37.36 25.43 37.14
CA PRO A 4 38.09 24.33 36.52
C PRO A 4 37.54 24.03 35.13
N VAL A 5 38.41 24.18 34.13
CA VAL A 5 38.19 23.90 32.69
C VAL A 5 37.64 22.47 32.42
N ARG A 6 37.76 21.57 33.36
CA ARG A 6 37.24 20.19 33.28
C ARG A 6 35.72 20.10 33.29
N PHE A 7 35.00 21.08 33.85
CA PHE A 7 33.54 21.08 33.88
C PHE A 7 32.87 21.54 32.55
N ILE A 8 33.61 22.30 31.76
CA ILE A 8 33.13 22.78 30.45
C ILE A 8 33.23 21.69 29.39
N CYS A 9 34.25 20.80 29.44
CA CYS A 9 34.35 19.67 28.50
C CYS A 9 33.29 18.59 28.74
N THR A 10 32.84 18.38 29.99
CA THR A 10 31.80 17.36 30.29
C THR A 10 30.39 17.86 29.89
N LEU A 11 30.16 19.17 29.87
CA LEU A 11 28.88 19.76 29.44
C LEU A 11 28.75 19.84 27.91
N LEU A 12 29.87 19.86 27.18
CA LEU A 12 29.88 19.92 25.72
C LEU A 12 29.68 18.56 25.06
N ILE A 13 29.93 17.46 25.77
CA ILE A 13 29.72 16.09 25.27
C ILE A 13 28.25 15.65 25.37
N LEU A 14 27.45 16.32 26.20
CA LEU A 14 26.01 16.01 26.34
C LEU A 14 25.10 16.70 25.33
N ALA A 15 25.62 17.52 24.41
CA ALA A 15 24.83 18.31 23.46
C ALA A 15 24.82 17.75 22.02
N VAL A 16 25.46 16.61 21.77
CA VAL A 16 25.32 15.89 20.50
C VAL A 16 24.41 14.68 20.77
N ALA A 17 23.17 14.94 21.18
CA ALA A 17 22.10 14.00 20.91
C ALA A 17 21.85 14.09 19.40
N ASP A 18 22.52 13.23 18.63
CA ASP A 18 22.13 12.94 17.27
C ASP A 18 20.62 12.71 17.27
N ASN A 19 19.89 13.61 16.62
CA ASN A 19 18.53 13.33 16.19
C ASN A 19 18.63 12.24 15.13
N ALA A 20 19.01 11.02 15.53
CA ALA A 20 18.77 9.87 14.70
C ALA A 20 17.26 9.85 14.46
N MET A 21 16.85 10.17 13.26
CA MET A 21 15.44 10.04 12.82
C MET A 21 15.12 8.55 12.89
N ALA A 22 14.74 8.09 14.08
CA ALA A 22 14.30 6.72 14.27
C ALA A 22 12.99 6.54 13.51
N VAL A 23 12.96 5.61 12.58
CA VAL A 23 11.75 5.15 11.90
C VAL A 23 10.81 4.61 12.98
N LYS A 24 9.55 5.03 12.97
CA LYS A 24 8.56 4.55 13.93
C LYS A 24 7.86 3.30 13.38
N VAL A 25 7.29 2.51 14.28
CA VAL A 25 6.43 1.39 13.89
C VAL A 25 5.35 1.86 12.91
N ALA A 26 4.73 3.02 13.16
CA ALA A 26 3.72 3.61 12.27
C ALA A 26 4.20 3.89 10.83
N ASP A 27 5.50 4.12 10.63
CA ASP A 27 6.05 4.51 9.33
C ASP A 27 6.28 3.31 8.40
N ILE A 28 6.29 2.08 8.97
CA ILE A 28 6.58 0.83 8.25
C ILE A 28 5.49 -0.23 8.44
N THR A 29 4.42 0.11 9.17
CA THR A 29 3.30 -0.81 9.42
C THR A 29 1.97 -0.10 9.30
N ARG A 30 0.94 -0.87 8.97
CA ARG A 30 -0.45 -0.47 9.09
C ARG A 30 -1.21 -1.41 10.01
N ILE A 31 -2.29 -0.94 10.64
CA ILE A 31 -3.13 -1.80 11.47
C ILE A 31 -4.04 -2.64 10.57
N GLY A 32 -4.10 -3.94 10.85
CA GLY A 32 -5.04 -4.86 10.22
C GLY A 32 -6.50 -4.47 10.51
N GLY A 33 -7.42 -4.87 9.61
CA GLY A 33 -8.84 -4.51 9.73
C GLY A 33 -9.23 -3.24 8.95
N ALA A 34 -8.28 -2.34 8.65
CA ALA A 34 -8.49 -1.23 7.72
C ALA A 34 -8.53 -1.76 6.28
N ARG A 35 -9.72 -1.88 5.73
CA ARG A 35 -9.95 -2.41 4.39
C ARG A 35 -11.01 -1.59 3.68
N THR A 36 -10.73 -1.17 2.44
CA THR A 36 -11.75 -0.62 1.57
C THR A 36 -12.76 -1.70 1.20
N ASN A 37 -14.03 -1.37 1.20
CA ASN A 37 -15.11 -2.21 0.70
C ASN A 37 -15.86 -1.46 -0.39
N VAL A 38 -16.66 -2.19 -1.16
CA VAL A 38 -17.46 -1.61 -2.24
C VAL A 38 -18.93 -1.95 -2.01
N LEU A 39 -19.77 -0.94 -2.06
CA LEU A 39 -21.20 -1.12 -2.18
C LEU A 39 -21.56 -1.16 -3.66
N ALA A 40 -22.48 -2.04 -4.01
CA ALA A 40 -22.97 -2.18 -5.37
C ALA A 40 -24.50 -2.12 -5.39
N GLY A 41 -25.07 -1.63 -6.49
CA GLY A 41 -26.49 -1.57 -6.68
C GLY A 41 -26.87 -1.43 -8.14
N LEU A 42 -28.15 -1.54 -8.39
CA LEU A 42 -28.76 -1.16 -9.66
C LEU A 42 -29.66 0.04 -9.43
N GLY A 43 -29.56 1.02 -10.29
CA GLY A 43 -30.33 2.23 -10.21
C GLY A 43 -30.96 2.61 -11.54
N LEU A 44 -31.80 3.64 -11.47
CA LEU A 44 -32.44 4.22 -12.62
C LEU A 44 -32.07 5.70 -12.69
N VAL A 45 -31.51 6.13 -13.81
CA VAL A 45 -31.31 7.54 -14.12
C VAL A 45 -32.51 8.02 -14.90
N VAL A 46 -33.11 9.10 -14.45
CA VAL A 46 -34.33 9.71 -15.03
C VAL A 46 -34.02 11.12 -15.52
N GLY A 47 -34.93 11.67 -16.35
CA GLY A 47 -34.82 13.05 -16.85
C GLY A 47 -33.84 13.23 -18.02
N LEU A 48 -33.45 12.14 -18.68
CA LEU A 48 -32.61 12.19 -19.87
C LEU A 48 -33.39 12.76 -21.07
N LYS A 49 -32.74 13.56 -21.90
CA LYS A 49 -33.37 14.22 -23.07
C LYS A 49 -33.38 13.33 -24.31
N GLY A 50 -33.94 12.12 -24.20
CA GLY A 50 -34.01 11.15 -25.30
C GLY A 50 -32.71 10.36 -25.51
N THR A 51 -31.75 10.43 -24.58
CA THR A 51 -30.44 9.72 -24.62
C THR A 51 -30.44 8.47 -23.75
N GLY A 52 -31.54 8.09 -23.16
CA GLY A 52 -31.69 6.90 -22.33
C GLY A 52 -31.79 5.60 -23.13
N ASP A 53 -32.14 4.51 -22.45
CA ASP A 53 -32.14 3.13 -23.01
C ASP A 53 -33.16 2.90 -24.14
N GLY A 54 -34.16 3.75 -24.26
CA GLY A 54 -35.25 3.56 -25.21
C GLY A 54 -36.21 2.43 -24.82
N GLY A 55 -37.43 2.47 -25.42
CA GLY A 55 -38.50 1.58 -25.04
C GLY A 55 -38.34 0.10 -25.38
N ALA A 56 -37.40 -0.24 -26.23
CA ALA A 56 -37.10 -1.64 -26.57
C ALA A 56 -36.30 -2.37 -25.46
N TYR A 57 -35.72 -1.67 -24.52
CA TYR A 57 -34.91 -2.25 -23.47
C TYR A 57 -35.72 -2.60 -22.21
N LEU A 58 -36.43 -3.71 -22.27
CA LEU A 58 -37.31 -4.19 -21.18
C LEU A 58 -36.66 -4.26 -19.78
N PRO A 59 -35.37 -4.57 -19.62
CA PRO A 59 -34.72 -4.54 -18.32
C PRO A 59 -34.76 -3.18 -17.60
N ALA A 60 -34.78 -2.06 -18.33
CA ALA A 60 -34.95 -0.73 -17.75
C ALA A 60 -36.40 -0.40 -17.43
N ILE A 61 -37.31 -0.87 -18.23
CA ILE A 61 -38.77 -0.57 -18.11
C ILE A 61 -39.37 -1.27 -16.89
N ARG A 62 -39.04 -2.54 -16.62
CA ARG A 62 -39.59 -3.30 -15.49
C ARG A 62 -39.34 -2.67 -14.11
N PRO A 63 -38.14 -2.24 -13.76
CA PRO A 63 -37.88 -1.51 -12.52
C PRO A 63 -38.65 -0.19 -12.45
N LEU A 64 -38.76 0.52 -13.57
CA LEU A 64 -39.56 1.77 -13.65
C LEU A 64 -41.02 1.52 -13.35
N VAL A 65 -41.66 0.51 -13.97
CA VAL A 65 -43.04 0.11 -13.68
C VAL A 65 -43.19 -0.25 -12.20
N SER A 66 -42.31 -1.06 -11.66
CA SER A 66 -42.36 -1.46 -10.25
C SER A 66 -42.23 -0.25 -9.30
N MET A 67 -41.43 0.75 -9.68
CA MET A 67 -41.29 1.99 -8.92
C MET A 67 -42.58 2.84 -8.98
N LEU A 68 -43.13 3.08 -10.18
CA LEU A 68 -44.35 3.87 -10.36
C LEU A 68 -45.52 3.25 -9.60
N SER A 69 -45.64 1.92 -9.59
CA SER A 69 -46.69 1.23 -8.84
C SER A 69 -46.63 1.49 -7.33
N LYS A 70 -45.45 1.77 -6.77
CA LYS A 70 -45.28 2.16 -5.35
C LYS A 70 -45.76 3.59 -5.07
N PHE A 71 -45.83 4.43 -6.10
CA PHE A 71 -46.37 5.79 -6.02
C PHE A 71 -47.84 5.87 -6.45
N ALA A 72 -48.53 4.73 -6.42
CA ALA A 72 -49.96 4.62 -6.78
C ALA A 72 -50.29 4.95 -8.25
N ASP A 73 -49.30 4.86 -9.15
CA ASP A 73 -49.49 4.94 -10.58
C ASP A 73 -49.40 3.55 -11.23
N PRO A 74 -50.54 2.93 -11.66
CA PRO A 74 -50.57 1.59 -12.22
C PRO A 74 -50.15 1.53 -13.69
N SER A 75 -49.06 2.22 -14.07
CA SER A 75 -48.53 2.18 -15.44
C SER A 75 -48.15 0.77 -15.87
N SER A 76 -48.41 0.42 -17.13
CA SER A 76 -48.02 -0.86 -17.71
C SER A 76 -46.69 -0.74 -18.46
N VAL A 77 -46.03 -1.90 -18.72
CA VAL A 77 -44.79 -1.96 -19.55
C VAL A 77 -45.02 -1.36 -20.94
N THR A 78 -46.24 -1.54 -21.49
CA THR A 78 -46.61 -1.01 -22.81
C THR A 78 -46.76 0.50 -22.83
N ASP A 79 -47.19 1.12 -21.72
CA ASP A 79 -47.34 2.57 -21.61
C ASP A 79 -45.98 3.28 -21.58
N LEU A 80 -44.98 2.58 -21.11
CA LEU A 80 -43.59 3.09 -20.99
C LEU A 80 -42.70 2.61 -22.14
N ALA A 81 -43.23 1.91 -23.13
CA ALA A 81 -42.45 1.33 -24.23
C ALA A 81 -41.62 2.34 -25.06
N ASN A 82 -41.93 3.63 -24.99
CA ASN A 82 -41.22 4.69 -25.69
C ASN A 82 -40.44 5.63 -24.75
N ALA A 83 -40.23 5.23 -23.50
CA ALA A 83 -39.56 6.07 -22.50
C ALA A 83 -38.03 6.12 -22.75
N ALA A 84 -37.61 6.99 -23.65
CA ALA A 84 -36.18 7.25 -23.93
C ALA A 84 -35.54 8.24 -22.94
N ASN A 85 -36.25 8.64 -21.89
CA ASN A 85 -35.77 9.56 -20.86
C ASN A 85 -35.26 8.86 -19.60
N VAL A 86 -35.09 7.53 -19.64
CA VAL A 86 -34.62 6.72 -18.53
C VAL A 86 -33.50 5.78 -18.97
N ALA A 87 -32.59 5.47 -18.06
CA ALA A 87 -31.49 4.50 -18.27
C ALA A 87 -31.29 3.66 -17.00
N ILE A 88 -31.11 2.36 -17.18
CA ILE A 88 -30.64 1.48 -16.10
C ILE A 88 -29.15 1.59 -15.94
N VAL A 89 -28.69 1.73 -14.68
CA VAL A 89 -27.29 1.93 -14.35
C VAL A 89 -26.83 1.00 -13.24
N THR A 90 -25.58 0.59 -13.31
CA THR A 90 -24.87 0.00 -12.17
C THR A 90 -24.33 1.12 -11.29
N LEU A 91 -24.47 0.94 -10.00
CA LEU A 91 -24.00 1.84 -8.96
C LEU A 91 -22.84 1.19 -8.21
N THR A 92 -21.79 1.94 -7.98
CA THR A 92 -20.69 1.52 -7.10
C THR A 92 -20.28 2.68 -6.19
N ALA A 93 -20.11 2.42 -4.90
CA ALA A 93 -19.58 3.37 -3.94
C ALA A 93 -18.49 2.69 -3.10
N THR A 94 -17.39 3.39 -2.87
CA THR A 94 -16.27 2.85 -2.10
C THR A 94 -16.39 3.28 -0.65
N ILE A 95 -16.44 2.31 0.25
CA ILE A 95 -16.33 2.54 1.69
C ILE A 95 -14.85 2.71 2.03
N PRO A 96 -14.45 3.83 2.65
CA PRO A 96 -13.08 4.06 3.05
C PRO A 96 -12.61 3.01 4.07
N ALA A 97 -11.29 2.79 4.14
CA ALA A 97 -10.67 1.80 5.01
C ALA A 97 -10.99 2.01 6.51
N ASN A 98 -11.25 3.26 6.91
CA ASN A 98 -11.58 3.61 8.29
C ASN A 98 -13.05 3.36 8.66
N GLY A 99 -13.83 2.81 7.72
CA GLY A 99 -15.25 2.60 7.89
C GLY A 99 -16.09 3.85 7.64
N VAL A 100 -17.39 3.72 7.84
CA VAL A 100 -18.39 4.78 7.68
C VAL A 100 -19.44 4.67 8.77
N ARG A 101 -20.16 5.78 9.00
CA ARG A 101 -21.28 5.87 9.95
C ARG A 101 -22.58 6.13 9.24
N ASN A 102 -23.68 5.81 9.90
CA ASN A 102 -25.01 6.19 9.44
C ASN A 102 -25.06 7.71 9.23
N GLY A 103 -25.61 8.12 8.08
CA GLY A 103 -25.64 9.51 7.65
C GLY A 103 -24.40 10.01 6.91
N ASP A 104 -23.32 9.23 6.81
CA ASP A 104 -22.16 9.59 5.99
C ASP A 104 -22.52 9.57 4.51
N HIS A 105 -21.90 10.49 3.75
CA HIS A 105 -22.08 10.62 2.32
C HIS A 105 -20.90 10.03 1.56
N LEU A 106 -21.19 9.21 0.54
CA LEU A 106 -20.18 8.63 -0.34
C LEU A 106 -20.48 9.02 -1.79
N ASP A 107 -19.42 9.18 -2.58
CA ASP A 107 -19.56 9.34 -4.03
C ASP A 107 -20.00 8.04 -4.68
N VAL A 108 -20.94 8.15 -5.61
CA VAL A 108 -21.50 7.01 -6.35
C VAL A 108 -21.08 7.10 -7.80
N TYR A 109 -20.28 6.14 -8.22
CA TYR A 109 -19.93 5.97 -9.63
C TYR A 109 -21.05 5.19 -10.31
N ILE A 110 -21.46 5.69 -11.46
CA ILE A 110 -22.55 5.13 -12.23
C ILE A 110 -22.09 4.79 -13.65
N THR A 111 -22.57 3.68 -14.16
CA THR A 111 -22.30 3.25 -15.53
C THR A 111 -23.57 2.66 -16.13
N SER A 112 -23.93 3.08 -17.34
CA SER A 112 -25.08 2.55 -18.06
C SER A 112 -24.86 1.08 -18.40
N ASN A 113 -25.88 0.24 -18.14
CA ASN A 113 -25.90 -1.18 -18.49
C ASN A 113 -26.72 -1.45 -19.76
N GLY A 114 -27.46 -0.45 -20.22
CA GLY A 114 -28.37 -0.58 -21.32
C GLY A 114 -27.84 0.07 -22.62
N ALA A 115 -28.80 0.58 -23.40
CA ALA A 115 -28.53 1.20 -24.70
C ALA A 115 -28.44 2.73 -24.63
N ALA A 116 -28.35 3.31 -23.44
CA ALA A 116 -28.29 4.75 -23.27
C ALA A 116 -27.06 5.35 -23.98
N ALA A 117 -27.27 6.37 -24.77
CA ALA A 117 -26.22 7.09 -25.48
C ALA A 117 -25.49 8.09 -24.59
N SER A 118 -26.17 8.63 -23.55
CA SER A 118 -25.59 9.58 -22.60
C SER A 118 -26.42 9.66 -21.33
N LEU A 119 -25.77 9.83 -20.19
CA LEU A 119 -26.39 10.09 -18.89
C LEU A 119 -26.39 11.58 -18.55
N HIS A 120 -25.88 12.43 -19.44
CA HIS A 120 -25.76 13.86 -19.20
C HIS A 120 -27.11 14.55 -18.92
N GLY A 121 -27.15 15.34 -17.84
CA GLY A 121 -28.34 16.06 -17.40
C GLY A 121 -29.38 15.16 -16.71
N GLY A 122 -29.12 13.87 -16.57
CA GLY A 122 -29.95 12.95 -15.82
C GLY A 122 -29.80 13.07 -14.32
N ARG A 123 -30.74 12.47 -13.59
CA ARG A 123 -30.72 12.36 -12.14
C ARG A 123 -30.90 10.91 -11.73
N LEU A 124 -30.03 10.42 -10.87
CA LEU A 124 -30.19 9.10 -10.26
C LEU A 124 -31.40 9.13 -9.30
N PHE A 125 -32.34 8.24 -9.53
CA PHE A 125 -33.48 8.04 -8.63
C PHE A 125 -33.03 7.22 -7.42
N VAL A 126 -33.72 7.42 -6.27
CA VAL A 126 -33.44 6.71 -5.02
C VAL A 126 -33.26 5.22 -5.26
N SER A 127 -32.08 4.73 -5.07
CA SER A 127 -31.66 3.37 -5.38
C SER A 127 -30.95 2.73 -4.21
N PRO A 128 -31.35 1.51 -3.80
CA PRO A 128 -30.68 0.81 -2.71
C PRO A 128 -29.30 0.30 -3.14
N MET A 129 -28.32 0.44 -2.25
CA MET A 129 -26.99 -0.13 -2.40
C MET A 129 -26.80 -1.26 -1.38
N LEU A 130 -26.25 -2.36 -1.87
CA LEU A 130 -26.03 -3.60 -1.12
C LEU A 130 -24.53 -3.78 -0.83
N GLY A 131 -24.21 -4.64 0.14
CA GLY A 131 -22.84 -4.99 0.46
C GLY A 131 -22.09 -5.74 -0.64
N PRO A 132 -20.79 -6.02 -0.48
CA PRO A 132 -19.95 -6.66 -1.50
C PRO A 132 -20.43 -8.04 -1.97
N THR A 133 -21.23 -8.71 -1.15
CA THR A 133 -21.82 -10.03 -1.47
C THR A 133 -23.16 -9.93 -2.18
N GLY A 134 -23.64 -8.71 -2.47
CA GLY A 134 -24.98 -8.50 -3.03
C GLY A 134 -26.11 -8.73 -2.02
N GLN A 135 -25.80 -8.85 -0.74
CA GLN A 135 -26.77 -9.06 0.33
C GLN A 135 -27.09 -7.75 1.03
N PRO A 136 -28.36 -7.52 1.45
CA PRO A 136 -28.72 -6.43 2.33
C PRO A 136 -28.18 -6.67 3.74
N PHE A 137 -28.12 -5.62 4.54
CA PHE A 137 -27.84 -5.74 5.96
C PHE A 137 -29.09 -6.28 6.68
N ILE A 138 -28.92 -7.28 7.53
CA ILE A 138 -29.97 -7.85 8.35
C ILE A 138 -29.70 -7.45 9.81
N PRO A 139 -30.37 -6.42 10.33
CA PRO A 139 -30.28 -6.07 11.75
C PRO A 139 -30.89 -7.17 12.61
N HIS A 140 -30.44 -7.28 13.85
CA HIS A 140 -30.98 -8.21 14.86
C HIS A 140 -31.55 -7.41 16.03
N ASP A 141 -32.61 -7.92 16.65
CA ASP A 141 -33.13 -7.36 17.89
C ASP A 141 -32.22 -7.71 19.10
N ALA A 142 -32.62 -7.25 20.28
CA ALA A 142 -31.86 -7.51 21.52
C ALA A 142 -31.81 -9.01 21.89
N GLU A 143 -32.76 -9.78 21.42
CA GLU A 143 -32.88 -11.22 21.60
C GLU A 143 -32.14 -12.04 20.52
N GLY A 144 -31.54 -11.34 19.52
CA GLY A 144 -30.79 -11.97 18.44
C GLY A 144 -31.63 -12.46 17.24
N ASN A 145 -32.94 -12.12 17.16
CA ASN A 145 -33.78 -12.49 16.04
C ASN A 145 -33.54 -11.53 14.85
N PRO A 146 -33.53 -12.05 13.61
CA PRO A 146 -33.33 -11.22 12.44
C PRO A 146 -34.52 -10.31 12.19
N LEU A 147 -34.27 -9.02 11.99
CA LEU A 147 -35.23 -8.01 11.60
C LEU A 147 -35.34 -7.93 10.07
N LYS A 148 -36.18 -7.04 9.59
CA LYS A 148 -36.36 -6.80 8.14
C LYS A 148 -35.04 -6.32 7.53
N PRO A 149 -34.59 -6.92 6.41
CA PRO A 149 -33.39 -6.47 5.69
C PRO A 149 -33.50 -5.02 5.23
N ILE A 150 -32.41 -4.27 5.41
CA ILE A 150 -32.28 -2.89 4.97
C ILE A 150 -31.07 -2.76 4.02
N PRO A 151 -31.05 -1.81 3.08
CA PRO A 151 -29.88 -1.53 2.27
C PRO A 151 -28.76 -0.94 3.14
N PHE A 152 -27.50 -1.07 2.71
CA PHE A 152 -26.38 -0.41 3.39
C PHE A 152 -26.39 1.10 3.17
N ALA A 153 -26.82 1.55 2.00
CA ALA A 153 -26.96 2.96 1.67
C ALA A 153 -28.12 3.17 0.67
N LEU A 154 -28.60 4.39 0.63
CA LEU A 154 -29.51 4.87 -0.40
C LEU A 154 -28.77 5.88 -1.27
N ALA A 155 -28.80 5.66 -2.60
CA ALA A 155 -28.13 6.51 -3.56
C ALA A 155 -29.13 7.34 -4.37
N GLU A 156 -28.91 8.66 -4.46
CA GLU A 156 -29.68 9.58 -5.31
C GLU A 156 -28.86 10.81 -5.68
N GLY A 157 -29.27 11.53 -6.70
CA GLY A 157 -28.67 12.82 -7.01
C GLY A 157 -28.48 13.12 -8.49
N ALA A 158 -27.99 14.31 -8.80
CA ALA A 158 -27.66 14.70 -10.16
C ALA A 158 -26.41 13.98 -10.65
N VAL A 159 -26.45 13.53 -11.91
CA VAL A 159 -25.32 12.85 -12.55
C VAL A 159 -24.38 13.91 -13.13
N ASP A 160 -23.12 13.83 -12.73
CA ASP A 160 -22.00 14.61 -13.27
C ASP A 160 -21.16 13.71 -14.20
N ILE A 161 -20.95 14.13 -15.44
CA ILE A 161 -20.10 13.42 -16.41
C ILE A 161 -18.70 14.00 -16.35
N GLU A 162 -17.76 13.22 -15.79
CA GLU A 162 -16.37 13.68 -15.62
C GLU A 162 -15.60 13.73 -16.95
N ASP A 163 -15.84 12.74 -17.82
CA ASP A 163 -15.21 12.67 -19.14
C ASP A 163 -16.26 12.74 -20.25
N PRO A 164 -16.32 13.84 -21.01
CA PRO A 164 -17.23 13.97 -22.13
C PRO A 164 -17.08 12.91 -23.23
N SER A 165 -15.92 12.23 -23.32
CA SER A 165 -15.72 11.15 -24.28
C SER A 165 -16.41 9.84 -23.86
N THR A 166 -16.76 9.69 -22.58
CA THR A 166 -17.47 8.53 -22.02
C THR A 166 -18.79 8.94 -21.37
N PRO A 167 -19.76 9.49 -22.12
CA PRO A 167 -20.97 10.09 -21.58
C PRO A 167 -21.95 9.09 -20.95
N THR A 168 -21.65 7.79 -21.02
CA THR A 168 -22.43 6.69 -20.40
C THR A 168 -21.95 6.33 -19.00
N SER A 169 -20.89 6.99 -18.51
CA SER A 169 -20.38 6.87 -17.16
C SER A 169 -20.32 8.23 -16.48
N GLY A 170 -20.50 8.27 -15.17
CA GLY A 170 -20.44 9.52 -14.41
C GLY A 170 -20.40 9.27 -12.93
N VAL A 171 -20.45 10.33 -12.16
CA VAL A 171 -20.44 10.32 -10.69
C VAL A 171 -21.62 11.12 -10.13
N VAL A 172 -22.17 10.65 -9.03
CA VAL A 172 -23.09 11.41 -8.17
C VAL A 172 -22.32 11.74 -6.89
N LYS A 173 -21.83 12.97 -6.79
CA LYS A 173 -21.01 13.42 -5.66
C LYS A 173 -21.81 13.44 -4.38
N GLY A 174 -21.29 12.72 -3.34
CA GLY A 174 -21.98 12.55 -2.07
C GLY A 174 -23.38 11.93 -2.21
N GLY A 175 -23.66 11.19 -3.29
CA GLY A 175 -24.99 10.71 -3.64
C GLY A 175 -25.47 9.53 -2.82
N ALA A 176 -24.60 8.72 -2.24
CA ALA A 176 -25.01 7.65 -1.35
C ALA A 176 -24.99 8.13 0.11
N VAL A 177 -26.12 7.97 0.78
CA VAL A 177 -26.26 8.20 2.23
C VAL A 177 -26.29 6.85 2.91
N MET A 178 -25.38 6.67 3.88
CA MET A 178 -25.28 5.42 4.63
C MET A 178 -26.45 5.27 5.60
N GLU A 179 -27.09 4.09 5.59
CA GLU A 179 -28.20 3.73 6.50
C GLU A 179 -27.72 2.87 7.68
N VAL A 180 -26.46 2.40 7.62
CA VAL A 180 -25.89 1.46 8.58
C VAL A 180 -24.47 1.88 8.93
N ASP A 181 -24.12 1.74 10.22
CA ASP A 181 -22.73 1.86 10.68
C ASP A 181 -21.90 0.68 10.19
N LEU A 182 -20.78 0.96 9.54
CA LEU A 182 -19.76 -0.01 9.16
C LEU A 182 -18.40 0.42 9.68
N PRO A 183 -18.17 0.29 10.99
CA PRO A 183 -16.86 0.63 11.56
C PRO A 183 -15.79 -0.36 11.09
N ALA A 184 -14.58 0.14 10.90
CA ALA A 184 -13.43 -0.75 10.71
C ALA A 184 -13.17 -1.52 12.00
N LYS A 185 -13.02 -2.86 11.90
CA LYS A 185 -12.75 -3.71 13.06
C LYS A 185 -11.25 -3.88 13.24
N TYR A 186 -10.63 -2.94 13.93
CA TYR A 186 -9.19 -2.96 14.21
C TYR A 186 -8.79 -3.95 15.31
N ILE A 187 -9.67 -4.18 16.27
CA ILE A 187 -9.45 -5.05 17.42
C ILE A 187 -10.41 -6.23 17.31
N ASP A 188 -9.90 -7.45 17.46
CA ASP A 188 -10.72 -8.64 17.48
C ASP A 188 -11.44 -8.84 18.83
N ASP A 189 -12.35 -9.82 18.87
CA ASP A 189 -13.15 -10.10 20.09
C ASP A 189 -12.31 -10.60 21.27
N SER A 190 -11.06 -10.99 21.00
CA SER A 190 -10.08 -11.42 22.02
C SER A 190 -9.23 -10.25 22.53
N GLY A 191 -9.44 -9.03 22.05
CA GLY A 191 -8.66 -7.85 22.41
C GLY A 191 -7.29 -7.80 21.74
N ARG A 192 -7.16 -8.36 20.51
CA ARG A 192 -5.91 -8.36 19.75
C ARG A 192 -6.07 -7.48 18.50
N PHE A 193 -4.97 -6.89 18.08
CA PHE A 193 -4.86 -6.25 16.78
C PHE A 193 -3.62 -6.75 16.05
N THR A 194 -3.61 -6.63 14.73
CA THR A 194 -2.50 -7.07 13.89
C THR A 194 -1.83 -5.86 13.27
N LEU A 195 -0.52 -5.78 13.42
CA LEU A 195 0.32 -4.87 12.65
C LEU A 195 0.75 -5.60 11.38
N ILE A 196 0.51 -4.97 10.24
CA ILE A 196 0.87 -5.49 8.92
C ILE A 196 2.00 -4.64 8.40
N LEU A 197 3.18 -5.24 8.20
CA LEU A 197 4.35 -4.56 7.66
C LEU A 197 4.12 -4.24 6.17
N ASP A 198 4.59 -3.08 5.75
CA ASP A 198 4.61 -2.70 4.34
C ASP A 198 5.62 -3.56 3.58
N ASP A 199 5.32 -3.84 2.30
CA ASP A 199 6.10 -4.80 1.49
C ASP A 199 7.61 -4.55 1.49
N PRO A 200 8.13 -3.31 1.43
CA PRO A 200 9.57 -3.06 1.48
C PRO A 200 10.24 -3.44 2.80
N SER A 201 9.47 -3.43 3.90
CA SER A 201 9.96 -3.68 5.26
C SER A 201 9.63 -5.08 5.76
N ALA A 202 8.86 -5.86 4.99
CA ALA A 202 8.37 -7.18 5.38
C ALA A 202 9.51 -8.21 5.40
N SER A 203 9.95 -8.60 6.59
CA SER A 203 10.92 -9.68 6.81
C SER A 203 10.74 -10.29 8.21
N TRP A 204 11.18 -11.53 8.38
CA TRP A 204 11.18 -12.19 9.70
C TRP A 204 11.96 -11.38 10.74
N THR A 205 13.09 -10.78 10.33
CA THR A 205 13.93 -9.97 11.21
C THR A 205 13.21 -8.72 11.68
N THR A 206 12.58 -7.98 10.77
CA THR A 206 11.81 -6.77 11.10
C THR A 206 10.60 -7.10 11.97
N ALA A 207 9.82 -8.10 11.59
CA ALA A 207 8.64 -8.52 12.35
C ALA A 207 9.00 -8.98 13.78
N SER A 208 10.06 -9.78 13.92
CA SER A 208 10.57 -10.22 15.22
C SER A 208 11.11 -9.06 16.07
N THR A 209 11.80 -8.10 15.46
CA THR A 209 12.31 -6.93 16.15
C THR A 209 11.18 -6.06 16.66
N ILE A 210 10.14 -5.81 15.85
CA ILE A 210 8.96 -5.06 16.28
C ILE A 210 8.25 -5.78 17.43
N ALA A 211 8.04 -7.10 17.33
CA ALA A 211 7.44 -7.87 18.40
C ALA A 211 8.24 -7.77 19.71
N LYS A 212 9.58 -7.87 19.62
CA LYS A 212 10.48 -7.72 20.76
C LYS A 212 10.39 -6.32 21.39
N LEU A 213 10.43 -5.26 20.57
CA LEU A 213 10.30 -3.88 21.05
C LEU A 213 8.98 -3.62 21.78
N ILE A 214 7.88 -4.16 21.27
CA ILE A 214 6.57 -4.04 21.88
C ILE A 214 6.55 -4.76 23.26
N ASN A 215 7.13 -5.98 23.31
CA ASN A 215 7.22 -6.74 24.55
C ASN A 215 8.11 -6.05 25.60
N GLU A 216 9.23 -5.45 25.18
CA GLU A 216 10.14 -4.71 26.06
C GLU A 216 9.53 -3.38 26.55
N ALA A 217 8.69 -2.74 25.74
CA ALA A 217 7.99 -1.51 26.10
C ALA A 217 6.78 -1.74 27.01
N SER A 218 6.34 -2.98 27.17
CA SER A 218 5.21 -3.35 28.03
C SER A 218 5.67 -3.64 29.45
N ASP A 219 5.08 -2.95 30.42
CA ASP A 219 5.34 -3.20 31.85
C ASP A 219 4.67 -4.48 32.36
N SER A 220 3.93 -5.21 31.53
CA SER A 220 3.15 -6.38 31.95
C SER A 220 3.99 -7.61 32.31
N GLY A 221 5.24 -7.69 31.84
CA GLY A 221 6.09 -8.88 31.96
C GLY A 221 5.59 -10.09 31.17
N GLU A 222 4.52 -9.96 30.42
CA GLU A 222 3.94 -10.99 29.55
C GLU A 222 4.34 -10.75 28.09
N THR A 223 4.39 -11.82 27.31
CA THR A 223 4.58 -11.72 25.85
C THR A 223 3.26 -11.31 25.22
N ILE A 224 3.13 -10.03 24.88
CA ILE A 224 1.92 -9.46 24.29
C ILE A 224 1.99 -9.33 22.76
N ALA A 225 3.19 -9.36 22.17
CA ALA A 225 3.40 -9.28 20.73
C ALA A 225 4.13 -10.49 20.19
N THR A 226 3.67 -11.04 19.08
CA THR A 226 4.26 -12.21 18.40
C THR A 226 4.25 -12.00 16.90
N ALA A 227 5.40 -12.19 16.26
CA ALA A 227 5.50 -12.27 14.80
C ALA A 227 4.96 -13.64 14.34
N VAL A 228 3.89 -13.62 13.57
CA VAL A 228 3.24 -14.81 13.03
C VAL A 228 3.85 -15.21 11.70
N ASP A 229 4.21 -14.22 10.91
CA ASP A 229 4.87 -14.36 9.62
C ASP A 229 5.72 -13.11 9.32
N PRO A 230 6.47 -13.05 8.19
CA PRO A 230 7.33 -11.91 7.86
C PRO A 230 6.60 -10.57 7.74
N LYS A 231 5.29 -10.60 7.56
CA LYS A 231 4.46 -9.42 7.30
C LYS A 231 3.51 -9.07 8.45
N ASN A 232 3.20 -10.02 9.34
CA ASN A 232 2.16 -9.86 10.36
C ASN A 232 2.71 -10.04 11.78
N VAL A 233 2.48 -9.03 12.62
CA VAL A 233 2.73 -9.06 14.06
C VAL A 233 1.40 -8.93 14.79
N VAL A 234 1.02 -9.95 15.55
CA VAL A 234 -0.20 -9.95 16.37
C VAL A 234 0.14 -9.40 17.74
N VAL A 235 -0.61 -8.39 18.17
CA VAL A 235 -0.43 -7.71 19.46
C VAL A 235 -1.71 -7.88 20.30
N THR A 236 -1.56 -8.39 21.51
CA THR A 236 -2.63 -8.55 22.48
C THR A 236 -2.65 -7.34 23.41
N ILE A 237 -3.78 -6.67 23.54
CA ILE A 237 -3.94 -5.53 24.47
C ILE A 237 -3.98 -6.07 25.90
N PRO A 238 -3.07 -5.65 26.80
CA PRO A 238 -3.09 -6.05 28.21
C PRO A 238 -4.43 -5.70 28.87
N ALA A 239 -4.84 -6.51 29.83
CA ALA A 239 -6.13 -6.32 30.52
C ALA A 239 -6.28 -4.91 31.14
N ALA A 240 -5.20 -4.34 31.65
CA ALA A 240 -5.16 -2.99 32.22
C ALA A 240 -5.40 -1.88 31.19
N GLU A 241 -5.08 -2.12 29.91
CA GLU A 241 -5.18 -1.14 28.83
C GLU A 241 -6.45 -1.31 27.96
N ARG A 242 -7.26 -2.34 28.25
CA ARG A 242 -8.48 -2.62 27.47
C ARG A 242 -9.54 -1.54 27.54
N GLU A 243 -9.55 -0.74 28.62
CA GLU A 243 -10.45 0.40 28.74
C GLU A 243 -10.02 1.59 27.87
N ARG A 244 -8.74 1.65 27.48
CA ARG A 244 -8.14 2.71 26.68
C ARG A 244 -7.28 2.15 25.54
N PRO A 245 -7.85 1.38 24.63
CA PRO A 245 -7.10 0.72 23.55
C PRO A 245 -6.43 1.72 22.60
N ASP A 246 -7.02 2.90 22.44
CA ASP A 246 -6.49 4.00 21.63
C ASP A 246 -5.13 4.49 22.14
N SER A 247 -4.98 4.67 23.43
CA SER A 247 -3.72 5.08 24.06
C SER A 247 -2.63 4.03 23.87
N PHE A 248 -2.97 2.77 24.09
CA PHE A 248 -2.05 1.65 23.92
C PHE A 248 -1.58 1.50 22.48
N ILE A 249 -2.52 1.47 21.52
CA ILE A 249 -2.21 1.39 20.10
C ILE A 249 -1.34 2.57 19.65
N SER A 250 -1.68 3.78 20.12
CA SER A 250 -0.90 4.98 19.80
C SER A 250 0.51 4.94 20.39
N ALA A 251 0.71 4.34 21.55
CA ALA A 251 2.02 4.13 22.16
C ALA A 251 2.85 3.13 21.33
N VAL A 252 2.27 2.00 20.98
CA VAL A 252 2.91 0.98 20.12
C VAL A 252 3.34 1.58 18.78
N LEU A 253 2.48 2.33 18.10
CA LEU A 253 2.77 2.95 16.81
C LEU A 253 3.90 3.99 16.87
N ARG A 254 4.13 4.59 18.03
CA ARG A 254 5.21 5.58 18.24
C ARG A 254 6.55 4.98 18.62
N LEU A 255 6.63 3.66 18.87
CA LEU A 255 7.90 3.02 19.23
C LEU A 255 8.93 3.24 18.11
N PRO A 256 10.16 3.65 18.47
CA PRO A 256 11.23 3.80 17.51
C PRO A 256 11.76 2.42 17.12
N VAL A 257 11.76 2.12 15.84
CA VAL A 257 12.37 0.91 15.30
C VAL A 257 13.82 1.23 14.95
N PRO A 258 14.82 0.52 15.52
CA PRO A 258 16.19 0.71 15.09
C PRO A 258 16.26 0.38 13.59
N MET A 259 16.95 1.23 12.83
CA MET A 259 17.21 0.92 11.42
C MET A 259 17.98 -0.40 11.37
N LEU A 260 17.25 -1.46 11.07
CA LEU A 260 17.89 -2.73 10.72
C LEU A 260 18.61 -2.52 9.39
N ALA A 261 19.83 -3.07 9.29
CA ALA A 261 20.51 -3.11 8.01
C ALA A 261 19.53 -3.71 6.99
N THR A 262 19.14 -2.91 6.02
CA THR A 262 18.22 -3.34 4.96
C THR A 262 18.85 -4.55 4.27
N GLU A 263 18.08 -5.58 3.98
CA GLU A 263 18.59 -6.72 3.20
C GLU A 263 19.28 -6.20 1.95
N ALA A 264 20.46 -6.74 1.69
CA ALA A 264 21.21 -6.38 0.50
C ALA A 264 20.39 -6.74 -0.75
N LYS A 265 19.95 -5.70 -1.46
CA LYS A 265 19.07 -5.85 -2.63
C LYS A 265 19.59 -4.97 -3.76
N VAL A 266 19.58 -5.51 -4.97
CA VAL A 266 19.87 -4.79 -6.21
C VAL A 266 18.65 -4.86 -7.12
N GLN A 267 18.07 -3.71 -7.41
CA GLN A 267 16.94 -3.58 -8.34
C GLN A 267 17.44 -2.98 -9.66
N ILE A 268 17.15 -3.64 -10.74
CA ILE A 268 17.60 -3.24 -12.08
C ILE A 268 16.38 -3.00 -12.98
N ASN A 269 16.27 -1.78 -13.50
CA ASN A 269 15.35 -1.46 -14.57
C ASN A 269 16.14 -1.47 -15.90
N GLU A 270 15.94 -2.52 -16.70
CA GLU A 270 16.68 -2.72 -17.96
C GLU A 270 16.30 -1.70 -19.01
N ARG A 271 15.05 -1.22 -19.00
CA ARG A 271 14.55 -0.27 -19.99
C ARG A 271 15.14 1.14 -19.82
N THR A 272 15.35 1.55 -18.57
CA THR A 272 15.89 2.89 -18.25
C THR A 272 17.39 2.85 -17.99
N GLY A 273 18.00 1.66 -17.82
CA GLY A 273 19.39 1.52 -17.42
C GLY A 273 19.66 1.90 -15.95
N THR A 274 18.61 1.98 -15.12
CA THR A 274 18.73 2.40 -13.72
C THR A 274 19.03 1.19 -12.84
N MET A 275 19.97 1.37 -11.91
CA MET A 275 20.30 0.38 -10.88
C MET A 275 20.19 1.01 -9.51
N ILE A 276 19.38 0.42 -8.63
CA ILE A 276 19.16 0.85 -7.25
C ILE A 276 19.81 -0.17 -6.33
N LEU A 277 20.70 0.29 -5.44
CA LEU A 277 21.39 -0.52 -4.45
C LEU A 277 20.82 -0.21 -3.07
N THR A 278 20.40 -1.23 -2.35
CA THR A 278 19.87 -1.09 -0.99
C THR A 278 20.62 -2.01 -0.04
N GLY A 279 20.97 -1.52 1.15
CA GLY A 279 21.76 -2.28 2.11
C GLY A 279 23.23 -2.41 1.71
N ASP A 280 23.98 -3.18 2.50
CA ASP A 280 25.39 -3.47 2.23
C ASP A 280 25.49 -4.66 1.26
N VAL A 281 25.62 -4.34 -0.02
CA VAL A 281 25.79 -5.35 -1.08
C VAL A 281 27.26 -5.69 -1.22
N GLU A 282 27.64 -6.89 -0.79
CA GLU A 282 29.00 -7.38 -0.84
C GLU A 282 29.26 -8.24 -2.08
N ILE A 283 30.50 -8.17 -2.58
CA ILE A 283 31.00 -8.97 -3.70
C ILE A 283 32.14 -9.82 -3.20
N SER A 284 32.04 -11.14 -3.39
CA SER A 284 33.16 -12.06 -3.14
C SER A 284 34.34 -11.74 -4.04
N PRO A 285 35.57 -12.09 -3.63
CA PRO A 285 36.77 -11.91 -4.46
C PRO A 285 36.59 -12.52 -5.84
N VAL A 286 36.74 -11.71 -6.88
CA VAL A 286 36.54 -12.10 -8.28
C VAL A 286 37.38 -11.22 -9.21
N VAL A 287 37.76 -11.77 -10.36
CA VAL A 287 38.31 -11.01 -11.47
C VAL A 287 37.28 -10.98 -12.58
N ILE A 288 36.91 -9.79 -13.00
CA ILE A 288 35.90 -9.54 -14.05
C ILE A 288 36.66 -9.02 -15.28
N SER A 289 36.51 -9.70 -16.41
CA SER A 289 36.99 -9.20 -17.69
C SER A 289 35.84 -9.06 -18.66
N HIS A 290 35.54 -7.85 -19.12
CA HIS A 290 34.45 -7.54 -20.02
C HIS A 290 34.89 -6.50 -21.06
N LYS A 291 34.81 -6.82 -22.35
CA LYS A 291 35.13 -5.91 -23.47
C LYS A 291 36.47 -5.16 -23.31
N GLY A 292 37.52 -5.83 -22.83
CA GLY A 292 38.86 -5.23 -22.60
C GLY A 292 39.03 -4.50 -21.28
N LEU A 293 37.99 -4.39 -20.48
CA LEU A 293 38.05 -3.89 -19.10
C LEU A 293 38.31 -5.06 -18.16
N THR A 294 39.30 -4.94 -17.30
CA THR A 294 39.58 -5.93 -16.23
C THR A 294 39.46 -5.24 -14.89
N ILE A 295 38.56 -5.74 -14.04
CA ILE A 295 38.36 -5.27 -12.66
C ILE A 295 38.68 -6.43 -11.72
N THR A 296 39.47 -6.19 -10.71
CA THR A 296 39.78 -7.18 -9.67
C THR A 296 39.31 -6.68 -8.31
N THR A 297 38.58 -7.53 -7.57
CA THR A 297 38.25 -7.31 -6.17
C THR A 297 39.19 -8.05 -5.23
N ILE A 298 40.30 -8.61 -5.77
CA ILE A 298 41.33 -9.27 -4.99
C ILE A 298 42.38 -8.23 -4.64
N SER A 299 42.74 -8.12 -3.36
CA SER A 299 43.84 -7.22 -2.93
C SER A 299 45.13 -7.56 -3.67
N PRO A 300 45.80 -6.57 -4.24
CA PRO A 300 47.11 -6.84 -4.85
C PRO A 300 48.09 -7.35 -3.78
N THR A 301 48.71 -8.47 -4.06
CA THR A 301 49.81 -8.97 -3.25
C THR A 301 50.90 -7.91 -3.21
N SER A 302 51.34 -7.54 -2.01
CA SER A 302 52.47 -6.67 -1.61
C SER A 302 53.01 -5.64 -2.63
N PRO A 303 53.27 -4.41 -2.20
CA PRO A 303 53.78 -3.41 -3.12
C PRO A 303 55.11 -3.90 -3.76
N PRO A 304 55.33 -3.62 -5.07
CA PRO A 304 56.54 -4.05 -5.77
C PRO A 304 57.76 -3.51 -5.04
N THR A 305 58.68 -4.40 -4.68
CA THR A 305 59.96 -4.06 -4.10
C THR A 305 61.05 -4.13 -5.15
N VAL A 306 62.18 -3.44 -4.92
CA VAL A 306 63.34 -3.41 -5.84
C VAL A 306 63.89 -4.81 -6.14
N ARG A 307 63.54 -5.83 -5.31
CA ARG A 307 63.90 -7.24 -5.50
C ARG A 307 62.86 -8.06 -6.28
N ASP A 308 61.61 -7.56 -6.40
CA ASP A 308 60.54 -8.23 -7.13
C ASP A 308 59.72 -7.17 -7.91
N PRO A 309 60.20 -6.71 -9.08
CA PRO A 309 59.53 -5.70 -9.90
C PRO A 309 58.36 -6.33 -10.63
N GLN A 310 57.13 -6.07 -10.19
CA GLN A 310 55.92 -6.46 -10.92
C GLN A 310 55.62 -5.44 -12.04
N ILE A 311 55.67 -5.90 -13.27
CA ILE A 311 55.28 -5.09 -14.44
C ILE A 311 53.77 -5.28 -14.64
N SER A 312 52.98 -4.29 -14.26
CA SER A 312 51.54 -4.27 -14.54
C SER A 312 51.31 -3.70 -15.96
N THR A 313 50.91 -4.56 -16.87
CA THR A 313 50.60 -4.18 -18.27
C THR A 313 49.10 -3.91 -18.51
N HIS A 314 48.27 -3.79 -17.46
CA HIS A 314 46.84 -3.58 -17.57
C HIS A 314 46.38 -2.50 -16.62
N ASP A 315 45.45 -1.66 -17.06
CA ASP A 315 44.71 -0.72 -16.23
C ASP A 315 43.75 -1.50 -15.31
N ALA A 316 44.30 -1.94 -14.15
CA ALA A 316 43.51 -2.61 -13.11
C ALA A 316 43.29 -1.64 -11.95
N ILE A 317 42.04 -1.39 -11.60
CA ILE A 317 41.69 -0.63 -10.40
C ILE A 317 41.45 -1.62 -9.28
N PRO A 318 42.27 -1.63 -8.19
CA PRO A 318 41.98 -2.44 -7.01
C PRO A 318 40.82 -1.84 -6.23
N LEU A 319 39.81 -2.64 -5.96
CA LEU A 319 38.61 -2.23 -5.22
C LEU A 319 38.65 -2.54 -3.72
N ASP A 320 39.55 -3.43 -3.29
CA ASP A 320 39.70 -3.75 -1.88
C ASP A 320 40.74 -2.82 -1.21
N THR A 321 40.25 -1.84 -0.43
CA THR A 321 41.03 -0.91 0.36
C THR A 321 41.30 -1.43 1.79
N THR A 322 40.62 -2.52 2.21
CA THR A 322 40.66 -3.02 3.60
C THR A 322 41.53 -4.26 3.79
N GLY A 323 41.94 -4.94 2.72
CA GLY A 323 42.77 -6.14 2.77
C GLY A 323 42.09 -7.40 3.33
N GLN A 324 40.74 -7.37 3.48
CA GLN A 324 39.97 -8.50 4.02
C GLN A 324 39.35 -9.40 2.92
N GLY A 325 39.59 -9.08 1.64
CA GLY A 325 39.14 -9.89 0.51
C GLY A 325 37.62 -9.81 0.30
N GLY A 326 37.22 -8.83 -0.49
CA GLY A 326 35.85 -8.53 -0.87
C GLY A 326 35.71 -7.06 -1.23
N ALA A 327 34.67 -6.70 -1.93
CA ALA A 327 34.39 -5.30 -2.26
C ALA A 327 32.86 -5.05 -2.11
N ARG A 328 32.48 -3.81 -1.86
CA ARG A 328 31.07 -3.42 -1.92
C ARG A 328 30.69 -3.14 -3.36
N LEU A 329 29.47 -3.51 -3.74
CA LEU A 329 28.94 -3.21 -5.09
C LEU A 329 28.96 -1.69 -5.37
N GLN A 330 28.86 -0.88 -4.32
CA GLN A 330 28.96 0.57 -4.43
C GLN A 330 30.33 1.03 -4.92
N ASP A 331 31.41 0.39 -4.47
CA ASP A 331 32.78 0.69 -4.92
C ASP A 331 32.96 0.29 -6.37
N LEU A 332 32.38 -0.84 -6.78
CA LEU A 332 32.34 -1.26 -8.18
C LEU A 332 31.55 -0.29 -9.05
N ALA A 333 30.39 0.21 -8.56
CA ALA A 333 29.61 1.23 -9.27
C ALA A 333 30.40 2.54 -9.45
N ASN A 334 31.10 2.99 -8.43
CA ASN A 334 31.98 4.16 -8.49
C ASN A 334 33.12 3.95 -9.51
N ALA A 335 33.71 2.74 -9.58
CA ALA A 335 34.71 2.41 -10.57
C ALA A 335 34.14 2.43 -11.99
N PHE A 336 32.91 1.94 -12.20
CA PHE A 336 32.23 2.02 -13.49
C PHE A 336 32.00 3.47 -13.92
N ASP A 337 31.67 4.36 -12.99
CA ASP A 337 31.48 5.78 -13.29
C ASP A 337 32.80 6.46 -13.68
N GLN A 338 33.89 6.16 -13.00
CA GLN A 338 35.22 6.67 -13.33
C GLN A 338 35.69 6.21 -14.72
N LEU A 339 35.39 4.96 -15.06
CA LEU A 339 35.75 4.36 -16.34
C LEU A 339 34.73 4.66 -17.46
N LYS A 340 33.63 5.38 -17.14
CA LYS A 340 32.55 5.71 -18.07
C LYS A 340 31.94 4.48 -18.76
N VAL A 341 31.80 3.38 -18.02
CA VAL A 341 31.21 2.13 -18.53
C VAL A 341 29.73 2.38 -18.87
N PRO A 342 29.26 2.00 -20.06
CA PRO A 342 27.84 2.12 -20.42
C PRO A 342 26.90 1.37 -19.47
N ALA A 343 25.66 1.87 -19.27
CA ALA A 343 24.70 1.29 -18.33
C ALA A 343 24.38 -0.19 -18.66
N GLU A 344 24.27 -0.55 -19.93
CA GLU A 344 24.01 -1.94 -20.38
C GLU A 344 25.13 -2.90 -19.95
N ASP A 345 26.39 -2.47 -20.06
CA ASP A 345 27.54 -3.27 -19.68
C ASP A 345 27.64 -3.43 -18.15
N ARG A 346 27.31 -2.38 -17.38
CA ARG A 346 27.22 -2.45 -15.91
C ARG A 346 26.17 -3.47 -15.46
N ILE A 347 24.98 -3.42 -16.05
CA ILE A 347 23.89 -4.36 -15.78
C ILE A 347 24.33 -5.79 -16.12
N THR A 348 24.99 -5.99 -17.25
CA THR A 348 25.47 -7.30 -17.67
C THR A 348 26.50 -7.86 -16.67
N ILE A 349 27.45 -7.05 -16.21
CA ILE A 349 28.44 -7.46 -15.23
C ILE A 349 27.78 -7.84 -13.90
N VAL A 350 26.83 -7.04 -13.39
CA VAL A 350 26.12 -7.33 -12.14
C VAL A 350 25.30 -8.62 -12.24
N LYS A 351 24.65 -8.87 -13.39
CA LYS A 351 23.94 -10.13 -13.64
C LYS A 351 24.88 -11.34 -13.61
N GLU A 352 26.05 -11.23 -14.23
CA GLU A 352 27.00 -12.34 -14.24
C GLU A 352 27.60 -12.57 -12.84
N LEU A 353 27.83 -11.53 -12.04
CA LEU A 353 28.22 -11.65 -10.63
C LEU A 353 27.16 -12.39 -9.82
N TYR A 354 25.89 -12.09 -10.04
CA TYR A 354 24.79 -12.79 -9.38
C TYR A 354 24.70 -14.26 -9.81
N LYS A 355 24.74 -14.56 -11.10
CA LYS A 355 24.71 -15.93 -11.65
C LYS A 355 25.85 -16.79 -11.15
N THR A 356 27.04 -16.19 -10.96
CA THR A 356 28.22 -16.92 -10.45
C THR A 356 28.24 -17.04 -8.92
N GLY A 357 27.22 -16.51 -8.23
CA GLY A 357 27.12 -16.53 -6.77
C GLY A 357 28.16 -15.66 -6.06
N LYS A 358 28.73 -14.67 -6.78
CA LYS A 358 29.71 -13.74 -6.24
C LYS A 358 29.10 -12.46 -5.70
N LEU A 359 27.85 -12.17 -6.01
CA LEU A 359 27.07 -11.06 -5.48
C LEU A 359 26.20 -11.56 -4.33
N HIS A 360 26.41 -11.03 -3.13
CA HIS A 360 25.64 -11.36 -1.93
C HIS A 360 24.49 -10.37 -1.75
N ALA A 361 23.50 -10.46 -2.62
CA ALA A 361 22.30 -9.64 -2.59
C ALA A 361 21.15 -10.31 -3.34
N LYS A 362 19.92 -9.93 -3.01
CA LYS A 362 18.76 -10.30 -3.81
C LYS A 362 18.71 -9.43 -5.07
N LEU A 363 18.64 -10.06 -6.24
CA LEU A 363 18.53 -9.36 -7.51
C LEU A 363 17.08 -9.36 -8.00
N GLU A 364 16.53 -8.18 -8.29
CA GLU A 364 15.18 -8.01 -8.83
C GLU A 364 15.23 -7.21 -10.13
N PHE A 365 14.39 -7.61 -11.09
CA PHE A 365 14.26 -6.96 -12.40
C PHE A 365 12.89 -6.30 -12.51
N GLU A 366 12.87 -5.11 -13.09
CA GLU A 366 11.65 -4.34 -13.38
C GLU A 366 11.52 -4.07 -14.90
#